data_919fdf2fbc323c1c783a33da1581b6b6
#
_entry.id   919fdf2fbc323c1c783a33da1581b6b6
#
_cell.length_a   1.000
_cell.length_b   1.000
_cell.length_c   1.000
_cell.angle_alpha   90.00
_cell.angle_beta   90.00
_cell.angle_gamma   90.00
#
_symmetry.space_group_name_H-M   'P 1'
#
loop_
_entity.id
_entity.type
_entity.pdbx_description
1 polymer ?
#
loop_
_entity_poly.entity_id
_entity_poly.type
_entity_poly.pdbx_seq_one_letter_code
_entity_poly.pdbx_strand_id
1 'polypeptide(L)'
;MLEVREIYKTFNAGTINEKRAMNGVTLTLNEGDFATVIGGNGAGKSTLLNLVAGVYPVDSGSIAIGGQNVTRLPEHKRARFIGRVFQDPMMGTAATMQIEENLALAARRGQSRSLRPGITRAEREQYRELLKILDLGLEDRLTSKVGLLSGGQRQALTLLMATLKKPRLLLLDEHTAALDPKTALK
;
A
#
# COMPACT_ATOMS: atom_id res chain seq x y z
N MET A 1 -10.80 10.47 -5.55
CA MET A 1 -10.92 10.36 -7.01
C MET A 1 -9.59 9.92 -7.60
N LEU A 2 -9.58 8.90 -8.46
CA LEU A 2 -8.46 8.45 -9.28
C LEU A 2 -8.83 8.65 -10.76
N GLU A 3 -7.95 9.25 -11.54
CA GLU A 3 -8.09 9.35 -12.98
C GLU A 3 -6.85 8.74 -13.65
N VAL A 4 -7.07 7.76 -14.48
CA VAL A 4 -6.08 7.13 -15.36
C VAL A 4 -6.55 7.38 -16.78
N ARG A 5 -5.73 8.01 -17.62
CA ARG A 5 -6.11 8.37 -18.98
C ARG A 5 -5.11 7.83 -19.99
N GLU A 6 -5.57 6.92 -20.82
CA GLU A 6 -4.84 6.35 -21.96
C GLU A 6 -3.42 5.93 -21.63
N ILE A 7 -3.25 5.16 -20.53
CA ILE A 7 -1.91 4.71 -20.15
C ILE A 7 -1.44 3.56 -21.02
N TYR A 8 -0.19 3.67 -21.45
CA TYR A 8 0.54 2.63 -22.15
C TYR A 8 1.74 2.20 -21.34
N LYS A 9 2.05 0.90 -21.39
CA LYS A 9 3.27 0.35 -20.78
C LYS A 9 3.73 -0.87 -21.51
N THR A 10 4.96 -0.82 -22.00
CA THR A 10 5.65 -1.95 -22.64
C THR A 10 6.92 -2.24 -21.84
N PHE A 11 7.10 -3.50 -21.48
CA PHE A 11 8.34 -3.98 -20.87
C PHE A 11 9.24 -4.55 -21.95
N ASN A 12 10.56 -4.38 -21.78
CA ASN A 12 11.59 -4.92 -22.67
C ASN A 12 11.37 -4.54 -24.16
N ALA A 13 10.93 -3.31 -24.41
CA ALA A 13 10.65 -2.83 -25.77
C ALA A 13 11.83 -3.05 -26.71
N GLY A 14 11.57 -3.52 -27.92
CA GLY A 14 12.58 -3.83 -28.95
C GLY A 14 13.38 -5.11 -28.72
N THR A 15 13.00 -5.96 -27.77
CA THR A 15 13.65 -7.25 -27.53
C THR A 15 12.69 -8.41 -27.82
N ILE A 16 13.23 -9.64 -27.88
CA ILE A 16 12.43 -10.88 -28.04
C ILE A 16 11.47 -11.12 -26.85
N ASN A 17 11.71 -10.46 -25.72
CA ASN A 17 10.87 -10.54 -24.52
C ASN A 17 9.97 -9.32 -24.36
N GLU A 18 9.69 -8.60 -25.44
CA GLU A 18 8.78 -7.46 -25.42
C GLU A 18 7.40 -7.88 -24.95
N LYS A 19 6.88 -7.17 -23.94
CA LYS A 19 5.53 -7.40 -23.41
C LYS A 19 4.79 -6.09 -23.25
N ARG A 20 3.75 -5.87 -24.04
CA ARG A 20 2.82 -4.77 -23.87
C ARG A 20 1.85 -5.09 -22.74
N ALA A 21 2.06 -4.48 -21.59
CA ALA A 21 1.29 -4.74 -20.37
C ALA A 21 0.05 -3.84 -20.25
N MET A 22 0.11 -2.59 -20.77
CA MET A 22 -1.02 -1.65 -20.84
C MET A 22 -1.12 -1.13 -22.27
N ASN A 23 -2.34 -1.00 -22.77
CA ASN A 23 -2.63 -0.56 -24.12
C ASN A 23 -3.82 0.40 -24.13
N GLY A 24 -3.57 1.67 -23.79
CA GLY A 24 -4.60 2.71 -23.77
C GLY A 24 -5.62 2.56 -22.63
N VAL A 25 -5.19 2.08 -21.44
CA VAL A 25 -6.11 1.85 -20.32
C VAL A 25 -6.58 3.19 -19.77
N THR A 26 -7.90 3.34 -19.69
CA THR A 26 -8.57 4.50 -19.08
C THR A 26 -9.50 4.01 -17.97
N LEU A 27 -9.41 4.66 -16.80
CA LEU A 27 -10.20 4.34 -15.61
C LEU A 27 -10.45 5.61 -14.80
N THR A 28 -11.67 5.83 -14.38
CA THR A 28 -12.03 6.89 -13.44
C THR A 28 -12.74 6.29 -12.24
N LEU A 29 -12.29 6.64 -11.03
CA LEU A 29 -12.93 6.29 -9.77
C LEU A 29 -13.22 7.58 -9.01
N ASN A 30 -14.43 7.74 -8.51
CA ASN A 30 -14.82 8.85 -7.66
C ASN A 30 -14.42 8.62 -6.20
N GLU A 31 -14.63 9.60 -5.36
CA GLU A 31 -14.47 9.42 -3.91
C GLU A 31 -15.55 8.47 -3.39
N GLY A 32 -15.13 7.47 -2.60
CA GLY A 32 -16.02 6.45 -2.06
C GLY A 32 -16.23 5.24 -2.98
N ASP A 33 -15.79 5.28 -4.24
CA ASP A 33 -15.91 4.12 -5.12
C ASP A 33 -15.03 2.96 -4.63
N PHE A 34 -15.57 1.76 -4.77
CA PHE A 34 -14.86 0.49 -4.61
C PHE A 34 -14.80 -0.21 -5.96
N ALA A 35 -13.61 -0.51 -6.44
CA ALA A 35 -13.40 -1.16 -7.73
C ALA A 35 -12.57 -2.42 -7.60
N THR A 36 -12.99 -3.49 -8.27
CA THR A 36 -12.27 -4.75 -8.35
C THR A 36 -11.69 -4.94 -9.74
N VAL A 37 -10.40 -5.23 -9.82
CA VAL A 37 -9.71 -5.56 -11.08
C VAL A 37 -9.66 -7.07 -11.21
N ILE A 38 -10.40 -7.62 -12.18
CA ILE A 38 -10.52 -9.07 -12.42
C ILE A 38 -9.77 -9.43 -13.71
N GLY A 39 -9.14 -10.59 -13.72
CA GLY A 39 -8.41 -11.11 -14.89
C GLY A 39 -7.51 -12.28 -14.50
N GLY A 40 -7.11 -13.08 -15.48
CA GLY A 40 -6.19 -14.21 -15.31
C GLY A 40 -4.77 -13.79 -14.90
N ASN A 41 -3.91 -14.78 -14.65
CA ASN A 41 -2.49 -14.54 -14.40
C ASN A 41 -1.84 -13.89 -15.64
N GLY A 42 -1.05 -12.85 -15.40
CA GLY A 42 -0.40 -12.11 -16.49
C GLY A 42 -1.28 -11.08 -17.20
N ALA A 43 -2.56 -10.91 -16.83
CA ALA A 43 -3.47 -9.91 -17.40
C ALA A 43 -3.12 -8.45 -17.10
N GLY A 44 -2.08 -8.19 -16.32
CA GLY A 44 -1.64 -6.82 -16.03
C GLY A 44 -2.20 -6.19 -14.75
N LYS A 45 -2.95 -6.94 -13.91
CA LYS A 45 -3.55 -6.42 -12.66
C LYS A 45 -2.53 -5.73 -11.76
N SER A 46 -1.50 -6.46 -11.33
CA SER A 46 -0.44 -5.91 -10.47
C SER A 46 0.39 -4.86 -11.21
N THR A 47 0.50 -4.94 -12.55
CA THR A 47 1.14 -3.88 -13.34
C THR A 47 0.36 -2.58 -13.25
N LEU A 48 -0.98 -2.61 -13.38
CA LEU A 48 -1.82 -1.43 -13.22
C LEU A 48 -1.65 -0.81 -11.82
N LEU A 49 -1.71 -1.63 -10.77
CA LEU A 49 -1.50 -1.16 -9.39
C LEU A 49 -0.10 -0.53 -9.21
N ASN A 50 0.94 -1.14 -9.79
CA ASN A 50 2.31 -0.63 -9.74
C ASN A 50 2.49 0.68 -10.52
N LEU A 51 1.82 0.85 -11.65
CA LEU A 51 1.80 2.11 -12.41
C LEU A 51 1.11 3.23 -11.63
N VAL A 52 -0.04 2.94 -11.01
CA VAL A 52 -0.75 3.90 -10.15
C VAL A 52 0.08 4.24 -8.92
N ALA A 53 0.73 3.26 -8.29
CA ALA A 53 1.61 3.48 -7.14
C ALA A 53 2.90 4.24 -7.49
N GLY A 54 3.32 4.23 -8.77
CA GLY A 54 4.55 4.88 -9.24
C GLY A 54 5.81 4.04 -9.10
N VAL A 55 5.66 2.73 -8.92
CA VAL A 55 6.76 1.75 -8.98
C VAL A 55 7.33 1.67 -10.40
N TYR A 56 6.42 1.65 -11.39
CA TYR A 56 6.80 1.74 -12.80
C TYR A 56 6.36 3.08 -13.39
N PRO A 57 7.19 3.71 -14.24
CA PRO A 57 6.75 4.85 -15.05
C PRO A 57 5.83 4.36 -16.17
N VAL A 58 4.82 5.16 -16.53
CA VAL A 58 4.04 4.97 -17.76
C VAL A 58 4.87 5.40 -18.96
N ASP A 59 4.67 4.76 -20.11
CA ASP A 59 5.33 5.18 -21.38
C ASP A 59 4.60 6.38 -21.98
N SER A 60 3.25 6.39 -21.89
CA SER A 60 2.42 7.54 -22.27
C SER A 60 1.11 7.53 -21.47
N GLY A 61 0.35 8.61 -21.59
CA GLY A 61 -0.87 8.83 -20.83
C GLY A 61 -0.64 9.60 -19.53
N SER A 62 -1.66 9.62 -18.66
CA SER A 62 -1.57 10.36 -17.40
C SER A 62 -2.31 9.69 -16.25
N ILE A 63 -1.84 9.96 -15.02
CA ILE A 63 -2.46 9.49 -13.77
C ILE A 63 -2.62 10.69 -12.84
N ALA A 64 -3.83 10.90 -12.31
CA ALA A 64 -4.12 11.89 -11.29
C ALA A 64 -4.80 11.27 -10.07
N ILE A 65 -4.44 11.72 -8.86
CA ILE A 65 -5.01 11.26 -7.59
C ILE A 65 -5.46 12.49 -6.80
N GLY A 66 -6.75 12.55 -6.47
CA GLY A 66 -7.34 13.68 -5.76
C GLY A 66 -7.15 15.01 -6.51
N GLY A 67 -7.27 15.00 -7.84
CA GLY A 67 -7.10 16.16 -8.71
C GLY A 67 -5.63 16.55 -8.98
N GLN A 68 -4.67 15.88 -8.34
CA GLN A 68 -3.25 16.17 -8.55
C GLN A 68 -2.65 15.19 -9.57
N ASN A 69 -2.03 15.71 -10.64
CA ASN A 69 -1.27 14.90 -11.58
C ASN A 69 -0.03 14.31 -10.90
N VAL A 70 0.02 12.97 -10.86
CA VAL A 70 1.11 12.21 -10.23
C VAL A 70 1.95 11.43 -11.24
N THR A 71 1.67 11.56 -12.53
CA THR A 71 2.25 10.75 -13.61
C THR A 71 3.77 10.62 -13.54
N ARG A 72 4.47 11.72 -13.24
CA ARG A 72 5.94 11.76 -13.15
C ARG A 72 6.47 11.72 -11.73
N LEU A 73 5.59 11.58 -10.72
CA LEU A 73 6.02 11.49 -9.34
C LEU A 73 6.50 10.06 -9.03
N PRO A 74 7.67 9.89 -8.41
CA PRO A 74 8.14 8.59 -7.96
C PRO A 74 7.28 8.07 -6.79
N GLU A 75 7.34 6.76 -6.54
CA GLU A 75 6.56 6.05 -5.53
C GLU A 75 6.56 6.76 -4.16
N HIS A 76 7.73 7.13 -3.64
CA HIS A 76 7.84 7.77 -2.32
C HIS A 76 7.10 9.12 -2.22
N LYS A 77 6.93 9.84 -3.34
CA LYS A 77 6.15 11.08 -3.38
C LYS A 77 4.64 10.79 -3.51
N ARG A 78 4.26 9.69 -4.18
CA ARG A 78 2.86 9.28 -4.26
C ARG A 78 2.37 8.64 -2.96
N ALA A 79 3.27 8.08 -2.14
CA ALA A 79 2.94 7.46 -0.85
C ALA A 79 2.15 8.38 0.11
N ARG A 80 2.23 9.70 -0.03
CA ARG A 80 1.40 10.64 0.75
C ARG A 80 -0.10 10.56 0.43
N PHE A 81 -0.45 10.05 -0.75
CA PHE A 81 -1.84 9.94 -1.22
C PHE A 81 -2.36 8.51 -1.13
N ILE A 82 -1.46 7.52 -1.17
CA ILE A 82 -1.77 6.11 -1.39
C ILE A 82 -1.49 5.32 -0.12
N GLY A 83 -2.47 4.54 0.34
CA GLY A 83 -2.25 3.38 1.20
C GLY A 83 -2.08 2.16 0.30
N ARG A 84 -1.12 1.29 0.62
CA ARG A 84 -0.89 0.08 -0.16
C ARG A 84 -0.75 -1.13 0.74
N VAL A 85 -1.49 -2.20 0.38
CA VAL A 85 -1.32 -3.52 0.96
C VAL A 85 -0.84 -4.45 -0.14
N PHE A 86 0.26 -5.13 0.10
CA PHE A 86 0.89 -6.04 -0.86
C PHE A 86 0.33 -7.45 -0.71
N GLN A 87 0.42 -8.24 -1.76
CA GLN A 87 0.11 -9.66 -1.74
C GLN A 87 0.95 -10.42 -0.71
N ASP A 88 2.26 -10.14 -0.65
CA ASP A 88 3.15 -10.65 0.39
C ASP A 88 3.19 -9.65 1.57
N PRO A 89 2.70 -10.03 2.77
CA PRO A 89 2.75 -9.18 3.95
C PRO A 89 4.17 -8.77 4.39
N MET A 90 5.19 -9.53 3.95
CA MET A 90 6.60 -9.21 4.22
C MET A 90 7.02 -7.89 3.53
N MET A 91 6.45 -7.59 2.37
CA MET A 91 6.81 -6.39 1.61
C MET A 91 6.24 -5.10 2.23
N GLY A 92 5.20 -5.19 3.03
CA GLY A 92 4.55 -4.04 3.69
C GLY A 92 5.18 -3.64 5.02
N THR A 93 6.14 -4.42 5.55
CA THR A 93 6.70 -4.23 6.90
C THR A 93 8.22 -4.37 6.93
N ALA A 94 8.86 -3.69 7.88
CA ALA A 94 10.27 -3.89 8.22
C ALA A 94 10.38 -4.98 9.30
N ALA A 95 10.64 -6.23 8.88
CA ALA A 95 10.60 -7.41 9.75
C ALA A 95 11.57 -7.35 10.95
N THR A 96 12.71 -6.67 10.80
CA THR A 96 13.72 -6.50 11.84
C THR A 96 13.40 -5.42 12.85
N MET A 97 12.45 -4.53 12.54
CA MET A 97 12.00 -3.43 13.39
C MET A 97 10.83 -3.87 14.29
N GLN A 98 10.63 -3.14 15.37
CA GLN A 98 9.53 -3.34 16.31
C GLN A 98 8.18 -2.95 15.68
N ILE A 99 7.07 -3.43 16.27
CA ILE A 99 5.71 -3.07 15.84
C ILE A 99 5.52 -1.55 15.92
N GLU A 100 5.88 -0.93 17.06
CA GLU A 100 5.73 0.51 17.24
C GLU A 100 6.59 1.34 16.27
N GLU A 101 7.75 0.84 15.87
CA GLU A 101 8.61 1.49 14.88
C GLU A 101 7.99 1.45 13.47
N ASN A 102 7.41 0.31 13.08
CA ASN A 102 6.67 0.17 11.83
C ASN A 102 5.47 1.12 11.78
N LEU A 103 4.69 1.20 12.87
CA LEU A 103 3.56 2.13 13.00
C LEU A 103 4.02 3.59 12.92
N ALA A 104 5.14 3.93 13.57
CA ALA A 104 5.71 5.27 13.54
C ALA A 104 6.16 5.69 12.13
N LEU A 105 6.73 4.76 11.35
CA LEU A 105 7.06 5.01 9.94
C LEU A 105 5.80 5.24 9.10
N ALA A 106 4.77 4.43 9.29
CA ALA A 106 3.49 4.57 8.60
C ALA A 106 2.79 5.89 8.94
N ALA A 107 2.75 6.28 10.23
CA ALA A 107 2.15 7.51 10.70
C ALA A 107 2.84 8.76 10.12
N ARG A 108 4.14 8.69 9.84
CA ARG A 108 4.93 9.79 9.28
C ARG A 108 5.00 9.79 7.75
N ARG A 109 4.23 8.95 7.08
CA ARG A 109 4.18 8.87 5.61
C ARG A 109 3.86 10.24 4.99
N GLY A 110 4.71 10.70 4.07
CA GLY A 110 4.56 11.98 3.37
C GLY A 110 4.80 13.22 4.24
N GLN A 111 5.37 13.07 5.43
CA GLN A 111 5.78 14.19 6.28
C GLN A 111 7.28 14.45 6.16
N SER A 112 7.67 15.71 6.38
CA SER A 112 9.05 16.10 6.56
C SER A 112 9.62 15.47 7.83
N ARG A 113 10.85 14.96 7.77
CA ARG A 113 11.56 14.39 8.92
C ARG A 113 12.40 15.46 9.59
N SER A 114 12.39 15.48 10.91
CA SER A 114 13.24 16.34 11.73
C SER A 114 13.97 15.50 12.79
N LEU A 115 14.96 16.10 13.45
CA LEU A 115 15.67 15.49 14.59
C LEU A 115 14.75 15.54 15.83
N ARG A 116 13.76 14.67 15.87
CA ARG A 116 12.84 14.48 17.01
C ARG A 116 12.93 13.03 17.48
N PRO A 117 12.53 12.73 18.75
CA PRO A 117 12.40 11.36 19.22
C PRO A 117 11.59 10.52 18.24
N GLY A 118 12.06 9.30 17.98
CA GLY A 118 11.42 8.40 17.03
C GLY A 118 9.99 8.05 17.39
N ILE A 119 9.72 7.86 18.70
CA ILE A 119 8.39 7.54 19.24
C ILE A 119 8.27 8.21 20.60
N THR A 120 7.18 8.95 20.79
CA THR A 120 6.83 9.56 22.08
C THR A 120 5.96 8.61 22.91
N ARG A 121 5.86 8.88 24.22
CA ARG A 121 4.96 8.11 25.10
C ARG A 121 3.50 8.21 24.65
N ALA A 122 3.07 9.38 24.19
CA ALA A 122 1.71 9.59 23.69
C ALA A 122 1.44 8.79 22.41
N GLU A 123 2.39 8.76 21.45
CA GLU A 123 2.27 7.97 20.25
C GLU A 123 2.21 6.46 20.55
N ARG A 124 3.01 5.98 21.52
CA ARG A 124 2.99 4.57 21.95
C ARG A 124 1.62 4.19 22.50
N GLU A 125 1.00 5.04 23.32
CA GLU A 125 -0.35 4.77 23.83
C GLU A 125 -1.39 4.79 22.72
N GLN A 126 -1.31 5.73 21.79
CA GLN A 126 -2.17 5.76 20.61
C GLN A 126 -2.03 4.48 19.75
N TYR A 127 -0.81 4.00 19.56
CA TYR A 127 -0.59 2.74 18.81
C TYR A 127 -1.17 1.53 19.55
N ARG A 128 -1.10 1.50 20.88
CA ARG A 128 -1.71 0.45 21.69
C ARG A 128 -3.22 0.40 21.47
N GLU A 129 -3.90 1.55 21.55
CA GLU A 129 -5.33 1.63 21.33
C GLU A 129 -5.74 1.21 19.91
N LEU A 130 -4.96 1.59 18.90
CA LEU A 130 -5.21 1.18 17.52
C LEU A 130 -5.03 -0.33 17.33
N LEU A 131 -4.05 -0.94 17.98
CA LEU A 131 -3.81 -2.39 17.88
C LEU A 131 -4.89 -3.21 18.59
N LYS A 132 -5.52 -2.71 19.66
CA LYS A 132 -6.67 -3.36 20.32
C LYS A 132 -7.83 -3.61 19.36
N ILE A 133 -8.03 -2.74 18.37
CA ILE A 133 -9.11 -2.86 17.37
C ILE A 133 -8.93 -4.16 16.55
N LEU A 134 -7.68 -4.61 16.37
CA LEU A 134 -7.39 -5.84 15.63
C LEU A 134 -7.73 -7.10 16.41
N ASP A 135 -7.80 -7.03 17.75
CA ASP A 135 -8.08 -8.15 18.65
C ASP A 135 -7.18 -9.38 18.39
N LEU A 136 -5.86 -9.11 18.27
CA LEU A 136 -4.82 -10.10 17.95
C LEU A 136 -3.71 -10.16 19.01
N GLY A 137 -3.87 -9.48 20.16
CA GLY A 137 -2.89 -9.41 21.25
C GLY A 137 -1.62 -8.65 20.88
N LEU A 138 -1.66 -7.79 19.87
CA LEU A 138 -0.51 -7.00 19.43
C LEU A 138 -0.27 -5.77 20.30
N GLU A 139 -1.27 -5.27 20.99
CA GLU A 139 -1.23 -4.13 21.91
C GLU A 139 -0.25 -4.33 23.05
N ASP A 140 -0.01 -5.58 23.49
CA ASP A 140 0.93 -5.92 24.55
C ASP A 140 2.34 -6.24 24.02
N ARG A 141 2.51 -6.22 22.70
CA ARG A 141 3.74 -6.65 22.00
C ARG A 141 4.39 -5.53 21.17
N LEU A 142 4.16 -4.28 21.50
CA LEU A 142 4.64 -3.09 20.75
C LEU A 142 6.15 -3.13 20.47
N THR A 143 6.95 -3.65 21.40
CA THR A 143 8.42 -3.75 21.28
C THR A 143 8.88 -5.06 20.64
N SER A 144 7.97 -5.98 20.29
CA SER A 144 8.32 -7.21 19.57
C SER A 144 8.65 -6.88 18.12
N LYS A 145 9.61 -7.62 17.54
CA LYS A 145 9.95 -7.51 16.11
C LYS A 145 8.80 -8.05 15.26
N VAL A 146 8.47 -7.33 14.18
CA VAL A 146 7.41 -7.73 13.24
C VAL A 146 7.69 -9.08 12.59
N GLY A 147 8.97 -9.44 12.42
CA GLY A 147 9.36 -10.76 11.91
C GLY A 147 8.88 -11.95 12.74
N LEU A 148 8.53 -11.74 14.01
CA LEU A 148 8.02 -12.78 14.92
C LEU A 148 6.49 -12.95 14.87
N LEU A 149 5.80 -12.14 14.07
CA LEU A 149 4.34 -12.21 13.91
C LEU A 149 3.95 -13.36 12.95
N SER A 150 2.78 -13.94 13.20
CA SER A 150 2.17 -14.86 12.24
C SER A 150 1.80 -14.12 10.94
N GLY A 151 1.55 -14.86 9.85
CA GLY A 151 1.12 -14.27 8.58
C GLY A 151 -0.13 -13.40 8.73
N GLY A 152 -1.16 -13.89 9.42
CA GLY A 152 -2.40 -13.14 9.66
C GLY A 152 -2.20 -11.89 10.52
N GLN A 153 -1.41 -11.97 11.62
CA GLN A 153 -1.06 -10.84 12.45
C GLN A 153 -0.32 -9.75 11.65
N ARG A 154 0.62 -10.17 10.79
CA ARG A 154 1.38 -9.24 9.95
C ARG A 154 0.49 -8.61 8.88
N GLN A 155 -0.42 -9.38 8.27
CA GLN A 155 -1.39 -8.88 7.32
C GLN A 155 -2.28 -7.79 7.94
N ALA A 156 -2.87 -8.07 9.11
CA ALA A 156 -3.69 -7.13 9.85
C ALA A 156 -2.91 -5.85 10.22
N LEU A 157 -1.66 -6.01 10.68
CA LEU A 157 -0.77 -4.87 10.94
C LEU A 157 -0.52 -4.05 9.68
N THR A 158 -0.27 -4.69 8.54
CA THR A 158 -0.05 -4.02 7.24
C THR A 158 -1.27 -3.21 6.81
N LEU A 159 -2.47 -3.78 6.97
CA LEU A 159 -3.72 -3.09 6.68
C LEU A 159 -3.92 -1.86 7.59
N LEU A 160 -3.69 -2.01 8.90
CA LEU A 160 -3.72 -0.91 9.84
C LEU A 160 -2.71 0.19 9.43
N MET A 161 -1.48 -0.17 9.10
CA MET A 161 -0.45 0.78 8.66
C MET A 161 -0.85 1.52 7.37
N ALA A 162 -1.48 0.83 6.41
CA ALA A 162 -1.92 1.43 5.15
C ALA A 162 -3.03 2.49 5.36
N THR A 163 -3.89 2.29 6.37
CA THR A 163 -5.04 3.14 6.69
C THR A 163 -4.80 4.14 7.82
N LEU A 164 -3.74 3.97 8.62
CA LEU A 164 -3.41 4.79 9.78
C LEU A 164 -3.41 6.30 9.49
N LYS A 165 -2.88 6.68 8.34
CA LYS A 165 -3.02 8.02 7.81
C LYS A 165 -3.98 7.94 6.62
N LYS A 166 -5.24 8.36 6.81
CA LYS A 166 -6.33 8.26 5.83
C LYS A 166 -5.81 8.56 4.40
N PRO A 167 -5.65 7.54 3.55
CA PRO A 167 -5.17 7.74 2.19
C PRO A 167 -6.31 8.28 1.31
N ARG A 168 -5.97 8.94 0.20
CA ARG A 168 -6.95 9.29 -0.84
C ARG A 168 -7.30 8.11 -1.75
N LEU A 169 -6.40 7.14 -1.82
CA LEU A 169 -6.55 5.91 -2.59
C LEU A 169 -5.95 4.75 -1.81
N LEU A 170 -6.70 3.67 -1.64
CA LEU A 170 -6.21 2.42 -1.07
C LEU A 170 -6.05 1.40 -2.19
N LEU A 171 -4.85 0.85 -2.34
CA LEU A 171 -4.53 -0.22 -3.28
C LEU A 171 -4.36 -1.53 -2.52
N LEU A 172 -5.18 -2.52 -2.86
CA LEU A 172 -5.18 -3.84 -2.25
C LEU A 172 -4.84 -4.89 -3.31
N ASP A 173 -3.72 -5.59 -3.13
CA ASP A 173 -3.26 -6.63 -4.06
C ASP A 173 -3.40 -7.99 -3.36
N GLU A 174 -4.44 -8.78 -3.71
CA GLU A 174 -4.75 -10.13 -3.19
C GLU A 174 -4.61 -10.27 -1.65
N HIS A 175 -5.02 -9.24 -0.92
CA HIS A 175 -4.75 -9.07 0.52
C HIS A 175 -5.43 -10.13 1.43
N THR A 176 -6.40 -10.90 0.95
CA THR A 176 -7.12 -11.90 1.75
C THR A 176 -6.51 -13.30 1.67
N ALA A 177 -5.58 -13.54 0.75
CA ALA A 177 -5.03 -14.88 0.51
C ALA A 177 -4.26 -15.47 1.71
N ALA A 178 -3.77 -14.63 2.61
CA ALA A 178 -3.01 -15.04 3.81
C ALA A 178 -3.82 -14.98 5.12
N LEU A 179 -5.10 -14.55 5.08
CA LEU A 179 -5.94 -14.48 6.26
C LEU A 179 -6.61 -15.83 6.50
N ASP A 180 -6.60 -16.31 7.74
CA ASP A 180 -7.48 -17.39 8.14
C ASP A 180 -8.95 -16.94 8.12
N PRO A 181 -9.92 -17.89 8.04
CA PRO A 181 -11.34 -17.51 7.93
C PRO A 181 -11.87 -16.64 9.07
N LYS A 182 -11.29 -16.73 10.28
CA LYS A 182 -11.68 -15.93 11.45
C LYS A 182 -11.16 -14.48 11.33
N THR A 183 -9.96 -14.32 10.81
CA THR A 183 -9.33 -13.00 10.61
C THR A 183 -9.89 -12.28 9.39
N ALA A 184 -10.35 -13.03 8.37
CA ALA A 184 -10.96 -12.45 7.17
C ALA A 184 -12.35 -11.83 7.39
N LEU A 185 -13.04 -12.19 8.48
CA LEU A 185 -14.37 -11.68 8.83
C LEU A 185 -14.34 -10.44 9.74
N LYS A 186 -13.18 -10.03 10.22
CA LYS A 186 -12.95 -8.79 10.99
C LYS A 186 -12.46 -7.66 10.09
#